data_f6b1950179f0a9236c18dbdba2c46d44
#
_entry.id   f6b1950179f0a9236c18dbdba2c46d44
#
_cell.length_a   1.000
_cell.length_b   1.000
_cell.length_c   1.000
_cell.angle_alpha   90.00
_cell.angle_beta   90.00
_cell.angle_gamma   90.00
#
_symmetry.space_group_name_H-M   'P 1'
#
loop_
_entity.id
_entity.type
_entity.pdbx_description
1 polymer ?
#
loop_
_entity_poly.entity_id
_entity_poly.type
_entity_poly.pdbx_seq_one_letter_code
_entity_poly.pdbx_strand_id
1 'polypeptide(L)'
;VPVKWLSMIGKKEKKPVADRPNIDYTIYEEGIYVGYRDFDSHRKEVAYPFGYGLSYTSFRYSPPVVRMESDRIIVQCRISNDGARAGREVVQVYACAPEGMADKPYQELKGFAKTPRIGPGESCEIQIIIPMDRLSSYVPGTGWVVDPGEYTLRIGSSSRNIQQEIRLPGIPGLILPPDGRLP
;
A
#
# COMPACT_ATOMS: atom_id res chain seq x y z
N VAL A 1 32.81 -9.25 -6.40
CA VAL A 1 32.07 -8.14 -7.02
C VAL A 1 31.75 -7.16 -5.90
N PRO A 2 32.35 -5.96 -5.83
CA PRO A 2 32.07 -5.02 -4.77
C PRO A 2 30.63 -4.49 -4.91
N VAL A 3 29.86 -4.62 -3.85
CA VAL A 3 28.47 -4.22 -3.79
C VAL A 3 28.38 -2.70 -3.86
N LYS A 4 27.94 -2.17 -5.00
CA LYS A 4 27.82 -0.73 -5.31
C LYS A 4 26.79 0.05 -4.46
N TRP A 5 26.11 -0.59 -3.52
CA TRP A 5 25.08 0.09 -2.72
C TRP A 5 25.64 1.11 -1.71
N LEU A 6 26.89 0.95 -1.28
CA LEU A 6 27.55 1.90 -0.37
C LEU A 6 27.87 3.27 -1.00
N SER A 7 27.86 3.37 -2.34
CA SER A 7 28.12 4.65 -3.02
C SER A 7 26.84 5.47 -3.26
N MET A 8 25.66 4.90 -3.01
CA MET A 8 24.36 5.58 -3.13
C MET A 8 23.92 6.31 -1.85
N ILE A 9 24.62 6.07 -0.74
CA ILE A 9 24.48 6.94 0.43
C ILE A 9 25.22 8.23 0.04
N GLY A 10 24.48 9.21 -0.48
CA GLY A 10 25.04 10.51 -0.80
C GLY A 10 25.88 10.96 0.38
N LYS A 11 27.13 11.35 0.13
CA LYS A 11 27.96 11.99 1.14
C LYS A 11 27.25 13.29 1.53
N LYS A 12 26.33 13.19 2.53
CA LYS A 12 25.86 14.40 3.21
C LYS A 12 27.12 15.05 3.78
N GLU A 13 27.45 16.22 3.30
CA GLU A 13 28.50 17.02 3.93
C GLU A 13 28.16 17.11 5.42
N LYS A 14 29.04 16.56 6.25
CA LYS A 14 28.83 16.64 7.70
C LYS A 14 28.97 18.11 8.07
N LYS A 15 27.84 18.77 8.34
CA LYS A 15 27.87 20.12 8.93
C LYS A 15 28.75 20.10 10.17
N PRO A 16 29.57 21.13 10.41
CA PRO A 16 30.34 21.26 11.65
C PRO A 16 29.45 21.07 12.86
N VAL A 17 29.96 20.42 13.91
CA VAL A 17 29.19 20.12 15.13
C VAL A 17 28.54 21.37 15.73
N ALA A 18 29.19 22.54 15.57
CA ALA A 18 28.68 23.84 16.05
C ALA A 18 27.39 24.30 15.34
N ASP A 19 27.11 23.82 14.11
CA ASP A 19 25.91 24.18 13.34
C ASP A 19 24.74 23.19 13.55
N ARG A 20 24.90 22.26 14.47
CA ARG A 20 23.82 21.31 14.77
C ARG A 20 22.96 21.87 15.90
N PRO A 21 21.67 22.15 15.66
CA PRO A 21 20.79 22.74 16.67
C PRO A 21 20.58 21.83 17.89
N ASN A 22 20.72 20.51 17.72
CA ASN A 22 20.68 19.49 18.77
C ASN A 22 21.26 18.19 18.21
N ILE A 23 22.11 17.52 18.99
CA ILE A 23 22.69 16.21 18.62
C ILE A 23 21.83 15.03 19.09
N ASP A 24 20.83 15.28 19.92
CA ASP A 24 20.03 14.26 20.59
C ASP A 24 18.69 13.97 19.88
N TYR A 25 18.46 14.53 18.68
CA TYR A 25 17.25 14.24 17.92
C TYR A 25 17.53 13.93 16.46
N THR A 26 16.65 13.12 15.86
CA THR A 26 16.68 12.78 14.45
C THR A 26 15.57 13.54 13.73
N ILE A 27 15.92 14.23 12.64
CA ILE A 27 14.94 14.90 11.78
C ILE A 27 14.56 13.91 10.66
N TYR A 28 13.26 13.62 10.56
CA TYR A 28 12.67 12.84 9.47
C TYR A 28 12.24 13.80 8.37
N GLU A 29 13.13 14.05 7.41
CA GLU A 29 12.86 14.97 6.28
C GLU A 29 11.96 14.34 5.21
N GLU A 30 11.85 13.00 5.21
CA GLU A 30 11.12 12.23 4.21
C GLU A 30 9.60 12.40 4.31
N GLY A 31 9.08 12.81 5.46
CA GLY A 31 7.65 12.95 5.70
C GLY A 31 6.92 11.62 5.49
N ILE A 32 5.89 11.62 4.64
CA ILE A 32 5.11 10.41 4.32
C ILE A 32 5.80 9.49 3.32
N TYR A 33 6.85 9.97 2.64
CA TYR A 33 7.55 9.26 1.57
C TYR A 33 8.64 8.34 2.13
N VAL A 34 8.23 7.29 2.83
CA VAL A 34 9.11 6.27 3.42
C VAL A 34 8.92 4.92 2.71
N GLY A 35 10.03 4.24 2.40
CA GLY A 35 10.02 2.92 1.78
C GLY A 35 9.31 2.91 0.42
N TYR A 36 8.39 1.96 0.20
CA TYR A 36 7.70 1.83 -1.09
C TYR A 36 6.86 3.06 -1.46
N ARG A 37 6.39 3.84 -0.48
CA ARG A 37 5.66 5.08 -0.75
C ARG A 37 6.53 6.06 -1.54
N ASP A 38 7.81 6.20 -1.17
CA ASP A 38 8.77 7.01 -1.92
C ASP A 38 9.13 6.35 -3.25
N PHE A 39 9.54 5.08 -3.22
CA PHE A 39 10.01 4.39 -4.42
C PHE A 39 8.95 4.28 -5.52
N ASP A 40 7.69 4.04 -5.15
CA ASP A 40 6.60 3.91 -6.11
C ASP A 40 6.10 5.29 -6.60
N SER A 41 6.04 6.32 -5.72
CA SER A 41 5.65 7.68 -6.10
C SER A 41 6.64 8.32 -7.06
N HIS A 42 7.93 8.12 -6.82
CA HIS A 42 8.99 8.70 -7.65
C HIS A 42 9.54 7.73 -8.70
N ARG A 43 8.88 6.58 -8.90
CA ARG A 43 9.26 5.56 -9.90
C ARG A 43 10.74 5.14 -9.83
N LYS A 44 11.30 5.13 -8.62
CA LYS A 44 12.68 4.70 -8.39
C LYS A 44 12.82 3.20 -8.58
N GLU A 45 13.91 2.77 -9.19
CA GLU A 45 14.22 1.34 -9.31
C GLU A 45 14.52 0.74 -7.94
N VAL A 46 14.03 -0.49 -7.73
CA VAL A 46 14.26 -1.27 -6.51
C VAL A 46 14.66 -2.69 -6.88
N ALA A 47 15.49 -3.32 -6.07
CA ALA A 47 15.84 -4.72 -6.26
C ALA A 47 14.62 -5.64 -6.08
N TYR A 48 13.78 -5.32 -5.08
CA TYR A 48 12.53 -6.03 -4.80
C TYR A 48 11.46 -5.02 -4.38
N PRO A 49 10.26 -5.03 -4.99
CA PRO A 49 9.17 -4.17 -4.57
C PRO A 49 8.61 -4.60 -3.20
N PHE A 50 7.92 -3.70 -2.54
CA PHE A 50 7.25 -4.02 -1.28
C PHE A 50 6.22 -5.14 -1.46
N GLY A 51 6.25 -6.12 -0.55
CA GLY A 51 5.39 -7.30 -0.61
C GLY A 51 5.87 -8.38 -1.57
N TYR A 52 7.01 -8.21 -2.24
CA TYR A 52 7.58 -9.22 -3.12
C TYR A 52 7.86 -10.53 -2.38
N GLY A 53 7.57 -11.64 -3.03
CA GLY A 53 7.85 -12.97 -2.55
C GLY A 53 8.00 -13.95 -3.72
N LEU A 54 8.68 -15.07 -3.44
CA LEU A 54 8.82 -16.17 -4.39
C LEU A 54 7.81 -17.27 -4.06
N SER A 55 7.32 -17.93 -5.11
CA SER A 55 6.46 -19.11 -4.99
C SER A 55 6.98 -20.22 -5.92
N TYR A 56 6.76 -21.47 -5.53
CA TYR A 56 7.01 -22.64 -6.39
C TYR A 56 5.85 -22.93 -7.35
N THR A 57 4.86 -22.05 -7.40
CA THR A 57 3.68 -22.14 -8.26
C THR A 57 3.26 -20.76 -8.72
N SER A 58 2.31 -20.70 -9.67
CA SER A 58 1.75 -19.45 -10.20
C SER A 58 0.28 -19.32 -9.81
N PHE A 59 -0.15 -18.09 -9.54
CA PHE A 59 -1.52 -17.80 -9.18
C PHE A 59 -2.16 -16.81 -10.16
N ARG A 60 -3.43 -17.03 -10.48
CA ARG A 60 -4.24 -16.15 -11.29
C ARG A 60 -5.35 -15.54 -10.45
N TYR A 61 -5.56 -14.25 -10.64
CA TYR A 61 -6.57 -13.45 -9.96
C TYR A 61 -7.78 -13.26 -10.88
N SER A 62 -8.97 -13.64 -10.44
CA SER A 62 -10.19 -13.29 -11.15
C SER A 62 -10.50 -11.78 -10.99
N PRO A 63 -11.32 -11.21 -11.88
CA PRO A 63 -11.86 -9.88 -11.65
C PRO A 63 -12.52 -9.82 -10.26
N PRO A 64 -12.12 -8.86 -9.39
CA PRO A 64 -12.67 -8.77 -8.06
C PRO A 64 -14.07 -8.15 -8.06
N VAL A 65 -14.86 -8.53 -7.08
CA VAL A 65 -16.12 -7.88 -6.74
C VAL A 65 -15.86 -6.95 -5.57
N VAL A 66 -16.20 -5.66 -5.73
CA VAL A 66 -16.04 -4.67 -4.67
C VAL A 66 -17.40 -4.15 -4.26
N ARG A 67 -17.65 -4.14 -2.95
CA ARG A 67 -18.83 -3.55 -2.33
C ARG A 67 -18.38 -2.45 -1.37
N MET A 68 -19.04 -1.32 -1.44
CA MET A 68 -18.83 -0.19 -0.53
C MET A 68 -20.01 -0.12 0.43
N GLU A 69 -19.70 -0.15 1.71
CA GLU A 69 -20.63 0.10 2.81
C GLU A 69 -20.33 1.46 3.44
N SER A 70 -21.11 1.90 4.39
CA SER A 70 -20.92 3.21 5.02
C SER A 70 -19.59 3.33 5.79
N ASP A 71 -19.10 2.22 6.36
CA ASP A 71 -17.93 2.17 7.25
C ASP A 71 -16.76 1.35 6.69
N ARG A 72 -16.95 0.65 5.57
CA ARG A 72 -15.94 -0.26 5.02
C ARG A 72 -16.08 -0.50 3.52
N ILE A 73 -15.00 -0.94 2.91
CA ILE A 73 -14.94 -1.49 1.57
C ILE A 73 -14.64 -2.97 1.67
N ILE A 74 -15.40 -3.80 0.98
CA ILE A 74 -15.24 -5.25 0.93
C ILE A 74 -14.76 -5.63 -0.46
N VAL A 75 -13.56 -6.22 -0.53
CA VAL A 75 -12.96 -6.72 -1.78
C VAL A 75 -13.00 -8.23 -1.76
N GLN A 76 -13.67 -8.85 -2.72
CA GLN A 76 -13.75 -10.30 -2.90
C GLN A 76 -13.06 -10.68 -4.21
N CYS A 77 -12.19 -11.69 -4.17
CA CYS A 77 -11.45 -12.15 -5.33
C CYS A 77 -11.25 -13.66 -5.26
N ARG A 78 -11.37 -14.35 -6.40
CA ARG A 78 -11.02 -15.76 -6.52
C ARG A 78 -9.59 -15.88 -6.98
N ILE A 79 -8.81 -16.68 -6.25
CA ILE A 79 -7.41 -16.99 -6.58
C ILE A 79 -7.32 -18.44 -7.01
N SER A 80 -6.82 -18.67 -8.21
CA SER A 80 -6.61 -20.01 -8.78
C SER A 80 -5.12 -20.32 -8.86
N ASN A 81 -4.75 -21.54 -8.54
CA ASN A 81 -3.39 -22.04 -8.71
C ASN A 81 -3.25 -22.68 -10.09
N ASP A 82 -2.58 -21.99 -11.00
CA ASP A 82 -2.36 -22.43 -12.38
C ASP A 82 -1.04 -23.20 -12.56
N GLY A 83 -0.27 -23.38 -11.48
CA GLY A 83 0.98 -24.13 -11.52
C GLY A 83 0.86 -25.57 -11.05
N ALA A 84 1.98 -26.28 -11.04
CA ALA A 84 2.03 -27.72 -10.77
C ALA A 84 2.24 -28.10 -9.29
N ARG A 85 2.38 -27.12 -8.41
CA ARG A 85 2.64 -27.36 -6.99
C ARG A 85 1.61 -26.62 -6.13
N ALA A 86 1.24 -27.24 -4.99
CA ALA A 86 0.38 -26.57 -4.03
C ALA A 86 1.12 -25.42 -3.34
N GLY A 87 0.46 -24.27 -3.21
CA GLY A 87 1.04 -23.06 -2.63
C GLY A 87 0.03 -22.18 -1.93
N ARG A 88 0.50 -21.05 -1.43
CA ARG A 88 -0.31 -19.99 -0.82
C ARG A 88 0.08 -18.67 -1.45
N GLU A 89 -0.91 -17.81 -1.64
CA GLU A 89 -0.72 -16.44 -2.14
C GLU A 89 -1.05 -15.43 -1.05
N VAL A 90 -0.36 -14.29 -1.08
CA VAL A 90 -0.70 -13.12 -0.26
C VAL A 90 -1.26 -12.05 -1.18
N VAL A 91 -2.57 -11.90 -1.16
CA VAL A 91 -3.26 -10.88 -1.93
C VAL A 91 -3.21 -9.57 -1.17
N GLN A 92 -2.72 -8.52 -1.82
CA GLN A 92 -2.53 -7.19 -1.27
C GLN A 92 -3.43 -6.21 -2.02
N VAL A 93 -4.07 -5.30 -1.29
CA VAL A 93 -4.92 -4.25 -1.84
C VAL A 93 -4.33 -2.90 -1.47
N TYR A 94 -3.93 -2.17 -2.50
CA TYR A 94 -3.44 -0.81 -2.40
C TYR A 94 -4.54 0.16 -2.84
N ALA A 95 -4.60 1.34 -2.21
CA ALA A 95 -5.46 2.42 -2.64
C ALA A 95 -4.63 3.60 -3.15
N CYS A 96 -4.97 4.08 -4.34
CA CYS A 96 -4.57 5.37 -4.86
C CYS A 96 -5.70 6.34 -4.53
N ALA A 97 -5.41 7.33 -3.71
CA ALA A 97 -6.39 8.35 -3.33
C ALA A 97 -6.43 9.48 -4.38
N PRO A 98 -7.55 10.22 -4.48
CA PRO A 98 -7.59 11.44 -5.26
C PRO A 98 -6.69 12.53 -4.66
N GLU A 99 -6.40 13.56 -5.43
CA GLU A 99 -5.84 14.80 -4.88
C GLU A 99 -6.80 15.38 -3.83
N GLY A 100 -6.25 15.88 -2.74
CA GLY A 100 -7.05 16.33 -1.62
C GLY A 100 -6.32 17.29 -0.70
N MET A 101 -6.74 17.37 0.56
CA MET A 101 -6.21 18.30 1.54
C MET A 101 -4.78 17.99 2.01
N ALA A 102 -4.39 16.73 1.97
CA ALA A 102 -3.05 16.28 2.34
C ALA A 102 -2.28 15.78 1.12
N ASP A 103 -0.97 15.94 1.14
CA ASP A 103 -0.07 15.24 0.21
C ASP A 103 -0.17 13.73 0.43
N LYS A 104 -0.15 12.96 -0.65
CA LYS A 104 -0.35 11.51 -0.62
C LYS A 104 0.63 10.79 -1.54
N PRO A 105 1.12 9.61 -1.11
CA PRO A 105 1.91 8.78 -1.98
C PRO A 105 1.04 8.20 -3.12
N TYR A 106 1.70 7.78 -4.18
CA TYR A 106 1.06 7.17 -5.35
C TYR A 106 0.06 6.07 -4.99
N GLN A 107 0.41 5.24 -4.01
CA GLN A 107 -0.45 4.19 -3.48
C GLN A 107 -0.09 3.81 -2.05
N GLU A 108 -1.06 3.30 -1.31
CA GLU A 108 -0.84 2.81 0.05
C GLU A 108 -1.51 1.45 0.26
N LEU A 109 -0.81 0.51 0.91
CA LEU A 109 -1.39 -0.77 1.32
C LEU A 109 -2.51 -0.52 2.36
N LYS A 110 -3.74 -0.88 2.03
CA LYS A 110 -4.91 -0.71 2.89
C LYS A 110 -5.46 -2.02 3.42
N GLY A 111 -5.15 -3.15 2.76
CA GLY A 111 -5.55 -4.46 3.24
C GLY A 111 -4.77 -5.60 2.59
N PHE A 112 -4.74 -6.74 3.23
CA PHE A 112 -4.16 -7.96 2.65
C PHE A 112 -4.79 -9.20 3.26
N ALA A 113 -4.73 -10.33 2.53
CA ALA A 113 -5.12 -11.63 3.03
C ALA A 113 -4.21 -12.72 2.45
N LYS A 114 -3.88 -13.71 3.27
CA LYS A 114 -3.15 -14.90 2.84
C LYS A 114 -4.16 -16.02 2.55
N THR A 115 -4.07 -16.63 1.37
CA THR A 115 -4.94 -17.76 1.01
C THR A 115 -4.66 -18.98 1.87
N PRO A 116 -5.61 -19.91 1.99
CA PRO A 116 -5.30 -21.28 2.37
C PRO A 116 -4.32 -21.90 1.36
N ARG A 117 -3.86 -23.10 1.61
CA ARG A 117 -3.05 -23.85 0.64
C ARG A 117 -3.96 -24.29 -0.50
N ILE A 118 -3.60 -23.88 -1.73
CA ILE A 118 -4.35 -24.17 -2.95
C ILE A 118 -3.56 -25.20 -3.75
N GLY A 119 -4.19 -26.34 -4.05
CA GLY A 119 -3.61 -27.40 -4.89
C GLY A 119 -3.55 -27.00 -6.37
N PRO A 120 -2.79 -27.73 -7.19
CA PRO A 120 -2.76 -27.52 -8.63
C PRO A 120 -4.15 -27.59 -9.25
N GLY A 121 -4.54 -26.59 -10.04
CA GLY A 121 -5.86 -26.48 -10.67
C GLY A 121 -7.00 -26.11 -9.72
N GLU A 122 -6.75 -26.00 -8.41
CA GLU A 122 -7.74 -25.58 -7.44
C GLU A 122 -7.83 -24.05 -7.33
N SER A 123 -8.91 -23.60 -6.68
CA SER A 123 -9.11 -22.18 -6.39
C SER A 123 -9.74 -21.96 -5.03
N CYS A 124 -9.57 -20.78 -4.45
CA CYS A 124 -10.28 -20.33 -3.26
C CYS A 124 -10.79 -18.91 -3.45
N GLU A 125 -11.80 -18.56 -2.70
CA GLU A 125 -12.26 -17.19 -2.56
C GLU A 125 -11.63 -16.56 -1.32
N ILE A 126 -11.23 -15.31 -1.46
CA ILE A 126 -10.75 -14.49 -0.36
C ILE A 126 -11.60 -13.24 -0.24
N GLN A 127 -11.69 -12.74 0.97
CA GLN A 127 -12.33 -11.47 1.29
C GLN A 127 -11.35 -10.60 2.06
N ILE A 128 -11.21 -9.36 1.65
CA ILE A 128 -10.39 -8.34 2.34
C ILE A 128 -11.33 -7.20 2.71
N ILE A 129 -11.40 -6.89 3.99
CA ILE A 129 -12.20 -5.78 4.52
C ILE A 129 -11.25 -4.62 4.80
N ILE A 130 -11.57 -3.48 4.24
CA ILE A 130 -10.85 -2.23 4.42
C ILE A 130 -11.78 -1.25 5.12
N PRO A 131 -11.60 -0.98 6.42
CA PRO A 131 -12.33 0.05 7.12
C PRO A 131 -12.16 1.42 6.43
N MET A 132 -13.21 2.22 6.37
CA MET A 132 -13.19 3.51 5.67
C MET A 132 -12.17 4.49 6.28
N ASP A 133 -11.97 4.42 7.60
CA ASP A 133 -10.96 5.20 8.32
C ASP A 133 -9.52 4.94 7.85
N ARG A 134 -9.25 3.75 7.29
CA ARG A 134 -7.93 3.42 6.71
C ARG A 134 -7.58 4.25 5.47
N LEU A 135 -8.57 4.88 4.84
CA LEU A 135 -8.35 5.78 3.70
C LEU A 135 -7.95 7.19 4.15
N SER A 136 -8.06 7.51 5.44
CA SER A 136 -7.78 8.85 5.96
C SER A 136 -6.30 9.20 5.90
N SER A 137 -6.06 10.51 5.80
CA SER A 137 -4.76 11.17 5.95
C SER A 137 -4.86 12.24 7.02
N TYR A 138 -3.77 12.49 7.73
CA TYR A 138 -3.75 13.55 8.74
C TYR A 138 -3.49 14.91 8.09
N VAL A 139 -4.37 15.86 8.37
CA VAL A 139 -4.27 17.24 7.89
C VAL A 139 -4.01 18.14 9.11
N PRO A 140 -2.87 18.85 9.21
CA PRO A 140 -2.59 19.75 10.30
C PRO A 140 -3.70 20.79 10.49
N GLY A 141 -4.20 20.95 11.72
CA GLY A 141 -5.27 21.88 12.06
C GLY A 141 -6.69 21.36 11.81
N THR A 142 -6.86 20.27 11.03
CA THR A 142 -8.17 19.67 10.75
C THR A 142 -8.31 18.29 11.42
N GLY A 143 -7.23 17.48 11.43
CA GLY A 143 -7.24 16.12 11.93
C GLY A 143 -7.23 15.08 10.84
N TRP A 144 -7.80 13.89 11.09
CA TRP A 144 -7.88 12.80 10.12
C TRP A 144 -9.03 13.02 9.14
N VAL A 145 -8.71 12.99 7.85
CA VAL A 145 -9.66 13.28 6.77
C VAL A 145 -9.59 12.18 5.70
N VAL A 146 -10.75 11.66 5.32
CA VAL A 146 -10.91 10.90 4.07
C VAL A 146 -11.32 11.91 3.01
N ASP A 147 -10.50 12.10 2.00
CA ASP A 147 -10.82 13.02 0.91
C ASP A 147 -11.94 12.47 0.04
N PRO A 148 -12.89 13.32 -0.40
CA PRO A 148 -13.95 12.90 -1.31
C PRO A 148 -13.40 12.66 -2.71
N GLY A 149 -13.99 11.71 -3.43
CA GLY A 149 -13.68 11.52 -4.84
C GLY A 149 -13.52 10.08 -5.29
N GLU A 150 -12.86 9.90 -6.42
CA GLU A 150 -12.59 8.59 -7.00
C GLU A 150 -11.29 8.02 -6.44
N TYR A 151 -11.36 6.83 -5.84
CA TYR A 151 -10.21 6.05 -5.44
C TYR A 151 -9.98 4.91 -6.43
N THR A 152 -8.72 4.56 -6.67
CA THR A 152 -8.39 3.34 -7.43
C THR A 152 -7.83 2.30 -6.48
N LEU A 153 -8.49 1.13 -6.42
CA LEU A 153 -7.95 -0.04 -5.74
C LEU A 153 -7.09 -0.86 -6.72
N ARG A 154 -5.89 -1.17 -6.30
CA ARG A 154 -4.91 -1.96 -7.04
C ARG A 154 -4.63 -3.24 -6.27
N ILE A 155 -4.93 -4.38 -6.89
CA ILE A 155 -4.91 -5.68 -6.24
C ILE A 155 -3.84 -6.54 -6.89
N GLY A 156 -2.94 -7.09 -6.08
CA GLY A 156 -1.82 -7.87 -6.58
C GLY A 156 -1.05 -8.60 -5.50
N SER A 157 0.09 -9.18 -5.85
CA SER A 157 0.98 -9.90 -4.94
C SER A 157 2.12 -9.04 -4.38
N SER A 158 2.29 -7.83 -4.91
CA SER A 158 3.26 -6.84 -4.41
C SER A 158 2.86 -5.45 -4.89
N SER A 159 3.53 -4.40 -4.41
CA SER A 159 3.24 -3.02 -4.81
C SER A 159 3.43 -2.75 -6.31
N ARG A 160 4.17 -3.60 -7.02
CA ARG A 160 4.43 -3.48 -8.46
C ARG A 160 3.91 -4.65 -9.30
N ASN A 161 3.52 -5.75 -8.69
CA ASN A 161 2.88 -6.87 -9.38
C ASN A 161 1.37 -6.80 -9.18
N ILE A 162 0.75 -5.81 -9.83
CA ILE A 162 -0.69 -5.58 -9.81
C ILE A 162 -1.37 -6.43 -10.88
N GLN A 163 -2.38 -7.18 -10.48
CA GLN A 163 -3.14 -8.09 -11.32
C GLN A 163 -4.50 -7.51 -11.73
N GLN A 164 -5.09 -6.68 -10.88
CA GLN A 164 -6.42 -6.09 -11.07
C GLN A 164 -6.43 -4.64 -10.58
N GLU A 165 -7.17 -3.79 -11.28
CA GLU A 165 -7.43 -2.41 -10.87
C GLU A 165 -8.94 -2.13 -10.95
N ILE A 166 -9.49 -1.47 -9.92
CA ILE A 166 -10.89 -1.07 -9.86
C ILE A 166 -10.99 0.37 -9.38
N ARG A 167 -11.79 1.16 -10.09
CA ARG A 167 -12.14 2.51 -9.68
C ARG A 167 -13.38 2.47 -8.78
N LEU A 168 -13.29 3.20 -7.69
CA LEU A 168 -14.38 3.40 -6.73
C LEU A 168 -14.83 4.87 -6.81
N PRO A 169 -15.85 5.17 -7.58
CA PRO A 169 -16.37 6.53 -7.65
C PRO A 169 -17.17 6.86 -6.39
N GLY A 170 -17.15 8.15 -6.02
CA GLY A 170 -18.09 8.68 -5.04
C GLY A 170 -17.82 8.34 -3.59
N ILE A 171 -16.57 8.11 -3.19
CA ILE A 171 -16.23 8.04 -1.75
C ILE A 171 -16.56 9.41 -1.14
N PRO A 172 -17.42 9.46 -0.09
CA PRO A 172 -17.74 10.70 0.57
C PRO A 172 -16.56 11.22 1.40
N GLY A 173 -16.39 12.52 1.49
CA GLY A 173 -15.45 13.13 2.42
C GLY A 173 -15.89 12.90 3.86
N LEU A 174 -14.93 12.53 4.73
CA LEU A 174 -15.18 12.30 6.14
C LEU A 174 -14.09 13.01 6.96
N ILE A 175 -14.52 13.72 8.01
CA ILE A 175 -13.62 14.16 9.07
C ILE A 175 -13.83 13.19 10.24
N LEU A 176 -12.76 12.48 10.61
CA LEU A 176 -12.84 11.46 11.65
C LEU A 176 -12.67 12.09 13.04
N PRO A 177 -13.12 11.40 14.11
CA PRO A 177 -12.78 11.75 15.47
C PRO A 177 -11.27 11.92 15.68
N PRO A 178 -10.82 12.59 16.78
CA PRO A 178 -9.40 12.85 17.03
C PRO A 178 -8.50 11.61 17.05
N ASP A 179 -9.05 10.45 17.41
CA ASP A 179 -8.35 9.17 17.38
C ASP A 179 -8.26 8.55 15.97
N GLY A 180 -8.89 9.18 14.97
CA GLY A 180 -8.86 8.75 13.57
C GLY A 180 -9.66 7.49 13.27
N ARG A 181 -10.58 7.08 14.13
CA ARG A 181 -11.39 5.85 13.97
C ARG A 181 -12.86 6.16 13.82
N LEU A 182 -13.53 5.41 12.98
CA LEU A 182 -14.99 5.36 12.97
C LEU A 182 -15.49 4.57 14.18
N PRO A 183 -16.63 4.99 14.77
CA PRO A 183 -17.22 4.29 15.90
C PRO A 183 -17.68 2.88 15.57
#